data_24ab6b22233e466f1a2d88cf2c52fc3a
#
_entry.id   24ab6b22233e466f1a2d88cf2c52fc3a
#
_cell.length_a   1.000
_cell.length_b   1.000
_cell.length_c   1.000
_cell.angle_alpha   90.00
_cell.angle_beta   90.00
_cell.angle_gamma   90.00
#
_symmetry.space_group_name_H-M   'P 1'
#
loop_
_entity.id
_entity.type
_entity.pdbx_description
1 polymer ?
#
loop_
_entity_poly.entity_id
_entity_poly.type
_entity_poly.pdbx_seq_one_letter_code
_entity_poly.pdbx_strand_id
1 'polypeptide(L)'
;MTTYQILLKDFNRNNTNVGYFIKIADNNYTFFCRWNRYCDCAFLTIEDSDRKAVISSIALVNGLRIRHNKIPYVINFKQIYGETYEPTIDNIAKEFAFFYDIEDET
;
A
#
# COMPACT_ATOMS: atom_id res chain seq x y z
N MET A 1 -9.50 16.97 9.07
CA MET A 1 -9.01 15.84 8.26
C MET A 1 -7.74 15.27 8.87
N THR A 2 -7.68 13.96 9.00
CA THR A 2 -6.51 13.27 9.55
C THR A 2 -5.94 12.34 8.47
N THR A 3 -4.65 12.48 8.21
CA THR A 3 -3.95 11.63 7.24
C THR A 3 -3.25 10.50 7.97
N TYR A 4 -3.51 9.28 7.54
CA TYR A 4 -2.85 8.09 8.06
C TYR A 4 -1.83 7.58 7.05
N GLN A 5 -0.75 7.04 7.58
CA GLN A 5 0.37 6.55 6.77
C GLN A 5 0.63 5.09 7.11
N ILE A 6 0.74 4.26 6.08
CA ILE A 6 1.10 2.85 6.23
C ILE A 6 2.49 2.66 5.63
N LEU A 7 3.45 2.34 6.48
CA LEU A 7 4.84 2.13 6.07
C LEU A 7 5.05 0.70 5.61
N LEU A 8 5.87 0.52 4.57
CA LEU A 8 6.22 -0.80 4.04
C LEU A 8 7.44 -1.36 4.77
N LYS A 9 7.30 -1.58 6.08
CA LYS A 9 8.40 -2.05 6.93
C LYS A 9 8.86 -3.43 6.48
N ASP A 10 10.17 -3.62 6.48
CA ASP A 10 10.83 -4.89 6.20
C ASP A 10 10.63 -5.40 4.76
N PHE A 11 10.06 -4.59 3.87
CA PHE A 11 9.93 -4.93 2.46
C PHE A 11 11.19 -4.48 1.73
N ASN A 12 12.03 -5.45 1.40
CA ASN A 12 13.35 -5.16 0.81
C ASN A 12 13.85 -6.38 0.00
N ARG A 13 15.07 -6.25 -0.51
CA ARG A 13 15.70 -7.26 -1.36
C ARG A 13 15.81 -8.63 -0.68
N ASN A 14 15.94 -8.66 0.64
CA ASN A 14 16.03 -9.89 1.42
C ASN A 14 14.68 -10.42 1.89
N ASN A 15 13.61 -9.64 1.70
CA ASN A 15 12.26 -9.97 2.13
C ASN A 15 11.27 -9.37 1.14
N THR A 16 11.03 -10.09 0.05
CA THR A 16 10.29 -9.61 -1.10
C THR A 16 8.79 -9.91 -1.05
N ASN A 17 8.32 -10.45 0.07
CA ASN A 17 6.93 -10.83 0.28
C ASN A 17 6.55 -10.45 1.70
N VAL A 18 5.73 -9.44 1.89
CA VAL A 18 5.36 -8.96 3.22
C VAL A 18 3.86 -8.71 3.29
N GLY A 19 3.24 -9.12 4.39
CA GLY A 19 1.84 -8.82 4.67
C GLY A 19 1.74 -7.85 5.84
N TYR A 20 0.85 -6.86 5.70
CA TYR A 20 0.58 -5.87 6.75
C TYR A 20 -0.87 -5.98 7.17
N PHE A 21 -1.12 -6.11 8.47
CA PHE A 21 -2.47 -6.12 9.02
C PHE A 21 -2.87 -4.70 9.34
N ILE A 22 -3.87 -4.19 8.66
CA ILE A 22 -4.28 -2.79 8.72
C ILE A 22 -5.75 -2.70 9.09
N LYS A 23 -6.07 -1.83 10.04
CA LYS A 23 -7.46 -1.55 10.42
C LYS A 23 -7.85 -0.19 9.86
N ILE A 24 -8.89 -0.18 9.02
CA ILE A 24 -9.42 1.06 8.43
C ILE A 24 -10.92 1.10 8.73
N ALA A 25 -11.37 2.14 9.46
CA ALA A 25 -12.77 2.35 9.80
C ALA A 25 -13.42 1.10 10.42
N ASP A 26 -12.74 0.49 11.39
CA ASP A 26 -13.18 -0.71 12.12
C ASP A 26 -13.21 -1.99 11.29
N ASN A 27 -12.75 -1.95 10.06
CA ASN A 27 -12.60 -3.12 9.20
C ASN A 27 -11.13 -3.53 9.12
N ASN A 28 -10.88 -4.83 9.16
CA ASN A 28 -9.52 -5.35 9.09
C ASN A 28 -9.20 -5.78 7.67
N TYR A 29 -8.03 -5.37 7.21
CA TYR A 29 -7.50 -5.71 5.89
C TYR A 29 -6.10 -6.26 6.02
N THR A 30 -5.68 -7.05 5.05
CA THR A 30 -4.29 -7.46 4.92
C THR A 30 -3.77 -6.94 3.59
N PHE A 31 -2.69 -6.16 3.65
CA PHE A 31 -2.01 -5.63 2.48
C PHE A 31 -0.81 -6.52 2.20
N PHE A 32 -0.86 -7.28 1.12
CA PHE A 32 0.26 -8.12 0.70
C PHE A 32 1.06 -7.40 -0.37
N CYS A 33 2.33 -7.15 -0.10
CA CYS A 33 3.25 -6.53 -1.03
C CYS A 33 4.26 -7.59 -1.49
N ARG A 34 4.41 -7.73 -2.80
CA ARG A 34 5.34 -8.68 -3.39
C ARG A 34 6.14 -8.00 -4.49
N TRP A 35 7.46 -8.16 -4.44
CA TRP A 35 8.33 -7.68 -5.50
C TRP A 35 8.47 -8.73 -6.59
N ASN A 36 8.23 -8.32 -7.83
CA ASN A 36 8.38 -9.17 -8.99
C ASN A 36 9.65 -8.76 -9.73
N ARG A 37 10.66 -9.63 -9.69
CA ARG A 37 11.97 -9.34 -10.30
C ARG A 37 11.96 -9.36 -11.83
N TYR A 38 10.95 -9.98 -12.44
CA TYR A 38 10.87 -10.04 -13.90
C TYR A 38 10.46 -8.70 -14.50
N CYS A 39 9.59 -7.95 -13.83
CA CYS A 39 9.18 -6.62 -14.28
C CYS A 39 9.77 -5.50 -13.42
N ASP A 40 10.57 -5.84 -12.41
CA ASP A 40 11.18 -4.89 -11.49
C ASP A 40 10.13 -3.95 -10.86
N CYS A 41 9.06 -4.52 -10.34
CA CYS A 41 7.99 -3.74 -9.72
C CYS A 41 7.34 -4.52 -8.58
N ALA A 42 6.69 -3.78 -7.69
CA ALA A 42 5.91 -4.36 -6.60
C ALA A 42 4.46 -4.50 -7.00
N PHE A 43 3.84 -5.56 -6.51
CA PHE A 43 2.40 -5.78 -6.66
C PHE A 43 1.73 -5.80 -5.30
N LEU A 44 0.54 -5.23 -5.24
CA LEU A 44 -0.28 -5.16 -4.03
C LEU A 44 -1.52 -6.02 -4.21
N THR A 45 -1.81 -6.83 -3.21
CA THR A 45 -3.09 -7.52 -3.05
C THR A 45 -3.66 -7.13 -1.69
N ILE A 46 -4.92 -6.71 -1.66
CA ILE A 46 -5.60 -6.38 -0.41
C ILE A 46 -6.70 -7.41 -0.18
N GLU A 47 -6.67 -8.07 0.97
CA GLU A 47 -7.70 -9.00 1.41
C GLU A 47 -8.50 -8.40 2.56
N ASP A 48 -9.79 -8.73 2.62
CA ASP A 48 -10.65 -8.36 3.74
C ASP A 48 -10.50 -9.36 4.90
N SER A 49 -11.32 -9.18 5.95
CA SER A 49 -11.27 -10.05 7.14
C SER A 49 -11.70 -11.49 6.84
N ASP A 50 -12.41 -11.73 5.75
CA ASP A 50 -12.81 -13.06 5.30
C ASP A 50 -11.78 -13.69 4.37
N ARG A 51 -10.61 -13.06 4.22
CA ARG A 51 -9.52 -13.47 3.33
C ARG A 51 -9.91 -13.49 1.86
N LYS A 52 -10.86 -12.65 1.49
CA LYS A 52 -11.25 -12.46 0.09
C LYS A 52 -10.52 -11.26 -0.49
N ALA A 53 -9.96 -11.43 -1.66
CA ALA A 53 -9.24 -10.35 -2.32
C ALA A 53 -10.22 -9.24 -2.73
N VAL A 54 -9.99 -8.05 -2.19
CA VAL A 54 -10.69 -6.83 -2.57
C VAL A 54 -9.99 -6.21 -3.77
N ILE A 55 -8.66 -6.19 -3.71
CA ILE A 55 -7.79 -5.74 -4.80
C ILE A 55 -6.82 -6.89 -5.08
N SER A 56 -6.69 -7.29 -6.34
CA SER A 56 -5.82 -8.40 -6.74
C SER A 56 -4.67 -7.93 -7.61
N SER A 57 -3.45 -8.10 -7.12
CA SER A 57 -2.19 -7.94 -7.88
C SER A 57 -2.12 -6.70 -8.76
N ILE A 58 -2.27 -5.52 -8.18
CA ILE A 58 -2.07 -4.27 -8.90
C ILE A 58 -0.63 -3.79 -8.73
N ALA A 59 -0.06 -3.24 -9.79
CA ALA A 59 1.29 -2.70 -9.75
C ALA A 59 1.35 -1.41 -8.93
N LEU A 60 2.35 -1.31 -8.04
CA LEU A 60 2.56 -0.12 -7.24
C LEU A 60 3.43 0.87 -8.02
N VAL A 61 2.79 1.92 -8.51
CA VAL A 61 3.46 3.03 -9.20
C VAL A 61 3.29 4.30 -8.38
N ASN A 62 4.25 5.21 -8.45
CA ASN A 62 4.20 6.47 -7.70
C ASN A 62 2.95 7.26 -8.10
N GLY A 63 2.15 7.65 -7.11
CA GLY A 63 0.91 8.38 -7.35
C GLY A 63 -0.31 7.50 -7.61
N LEU A 64 -0.20 6.18 -7.42
CA LEU A 64 -1.31 5.25 -7.59
C LEU A 64 -2.43 5.59 -6.59
N ARG A 65 -3.66 5.68 -7.09
CA ARG A 65 -4.85 5.86 -6.27
C ARG A 65 -5.67 4.58 -6.31
N ILE A 66 -5.94 4.04 -5.12
CA ILE A 66 -6.67 2.78 -4.97
C ILE A 66 -8.07 3.11 -4.46
N ARG A 67 -9.08 2.79 -5.28
CA ARG A 67 -10.49 2.96 -4.96
C ARG A 67 -11.21 1.63 -5.07
N HIS A 68 -12.00 1.30 -4.05
CA HIS A 68 -12.86 0.13 -4.09
C HIS A 68 -14.03 0.35 -3.14
N ASN A 69 -15.22 -0.14 -3.51
CA ASN A 69 -16.42 0.05 -2.70
C ASN A 69 -16.37 -0.65 -1.34
N LYS A 70 -15.52 -1.64 -1.17
CA LYS A 70 -15.33 -2.34 0.10
C LYS A 70 -14.26 -1.70 1.00
N ILE A 71 -13.55 -0.69 0.50
CA ILE A 71 -12.58 0.07 1.28
C ILE A 71 -13.15 1.47 1.45
N PRO A 72 -13.38 1.93 2.70
CA PRO A 72 -14.13 3.18 2.93
C PRO A 72 -13.40 4.46 2.52
N TYR A 73 -12.09 4.40 2.29
CA TYR A 73 -11.29 5.57 1.92
C TYR A 73 -10.44 5.29 0.69
N VAL A 74 -10.12 6.34 -0.05
CA VAL A 74 -9.15 6.25 -1.14
C VAL A 74 -7.76 6.09 -0.54
N ILE A 75 -7.03 5.09 -1.01
CA ILE A 75 -5.66 4.84 -0.58
C ILE A 75 -4.72 5.31 -1.69
N ASN A 76 -3.77 6.15 -1.34
CA ASN A 76 -2.76 6.64 -2.27
C ASN A 76 -1.42 5.99 -1.96
N PHE A 77 -0.73 5.50 -2.98
CA PHE A 77 0.64 5.05 -2.86
C PHE A 77 1.54 6.11 -3.47
N LYS A 78 2.40 6.72 -2.69
CA LYS A 78 3.23 7.81 -3.18
C LYS A 78 4.53 7.93 -2.40
N GLN A 79 5.45 8.68 -2.99
CA GLN A 79 6.73 9.00 -2.40
C GLN A 79 6.57 9.93 -1.21
N ILE A 80 7.26 9.65 -0.11
CA ILE A 80 7.22 10.46 1.11
C ILE A 80 8.14 11.65 0.94
N TYR A 81 9.34 11.41 0.41
CA TYR A 81 10.36 12.43 0.20
C TYR A 81 11.32 11.97 -0.91
N GLY A 82 12.15 12.90 -1.38
CA GLY A 82 13.11 12.60 -2.44
C GLY A 82 12.64 13.16 -3.78
N GLU A 83 13.36 12.80 -4.83
CA GLU A 83 12.99 13.18 -6.19
C GLU A 83 11.87 12.29 -6.73
N THR A 84 11.07 12.83 -7.64
CA THR A 84 9.95 12.07 -8.22
C THR A 84 10.49 10.96 -9.14
N TYR A 85 10.30 9.72 -8.74
CA TYR A 85 10.66 8.55 -9.52
C TYR A 85 9.83 7.34 -9.08
N GLU A 86 9.92 6.26 -9.84
CA GLU A 86 9.22 5.02 -9.51
C GLU A 86 9.96 4.23 -8.42
N PRO A 87 9.25 3.43 -7.62
CA PRO A 87 9.89 2.67 -6.54
C PRO A 87 10.81 1.57 -7.07
N THR A 88 11.92 1.38 -6.37
CA THR A 88 12.82 0.25 -6.56
C THR A 88 12.79 -0.63 -5.31
N ILE A 89 13.30 -1.85 -5.42
CA ILE A 89 13.33 -2.74 -4.24
C ILE A 89 14.18 -2.15 -3.10
N ASP A 90 15.15 -1.31 -3.43
CA ASP A 90 16.05 -0.73 -2.43
C ASP A 90 15.48 0.53 -1.76
N ASN A 91 14.54 1.22 -2.40
CA ASN A 91 13.98 2.47 -1.85
C ASN A 91 12.51 2.40 -1.45
N ILE A 92 11.77 1.38 -1.88
CA ILE A 92 10.33 1.33 -1.68
C ILE A 92 9.92 1.42 -0.20
N ALA A 93 10.65 0.76 0.69
CA ALA A 93 10.35 0.79 2.12
C ALA A 93 10.80 2.09 2.78
N LYS A 94 11.76 2.80 2.20
CA LYS A 94 12.36 3.99 2.79
C LYS A 94 11.70 5.28 2.35
N GLU A 95 11.23 5.32 1.10
CA GLU A 95 10.79 6.57 0.47
C GLU A 95 9.32 6.55 0.04
N PHE A 96 8.64 5.43 0.15
CA PHE A 96 7.25 5.27 -0.28
C PHE A 96 6.37 4.80 0.86
N ALA A 97 5.10 5.15 0.81
CA ALA A 97 4.11 4.68 1.77
C ALA A 97 2.71 4.75 1.17
N PHE A 98 1.78 4.06 1.81
CA PHE A 98 0.36 4.23 1.54
C PHE A 98 -0.17 5.33 2.45
N PHE A 99 -1.07 6.15 1.90
CA PHE A 99 -1.72 7.23 2.64
C PHE A 99 -3.22 7.15 2.44
N TYR A 100 -3.98 7.42 3.48
CA TYR A 100 -5.42 7.65 3.35
C TYR A 100 -5.85 8.73 4.33
N ASP A 101 -6.85 9.51 3.92
CA ASP A 101 -7.36 10.63 4.70
C ASP A 101 -8.73 10.29 5.24
N ILE A 102 -8.91 10.52 6.53
CA ILE A 102 -10.22 10.43 7.18
C ILE A 102 -10.70 11.85 7.43
N GLU A 103 -11.86 12.19 6.86
CA GLU A 103 -12.48 13.47 7.16
C GLU A 103 -13.11 13.41 8.54
N ASP A 104 -12.78 14.40 9.37
CA ASP A 104 -13.38 14.49 10.70
C ASP A 104 -14.82 14.95 10.56
N GLU A 105 -15.74 14.19 11.15
CA GLU A 105 -17.13 14.60 11.20
C GLU A 105 -17.28 15.73 12.22
N THR A 106 -17.93 16.77 11.80
CA THR A 106 -18.22 17.92 12.67
C THR A 106 -19.67 17.93 13.09
#